data_c99c1e92333bed669c6dd143cbaacf02
#
_entry.id   c99c1e92333bed669c6dd143cbaacf02
#
_cell.length_a   1.000
_cell.length_b   1.000
_cell.length_c   1.000
_cell.angle_alpha   90.00
_cell.angle_beta   90.00
_cell.angle_gamma   90.00
#
_symmetry.space_group_name_H-M   'P 1'
#
loop_
_entity.id
_entity.type
_entity.pdbx_description
1 polymer ?
#
loop_
_entity_poly.entity_id
_entity_poly.type
_entity_poly.pdbx_seq_one_letter_code
_entity_poly.pdbx_strand_id
1 'polypeptide(L)'
;YLRPELIGDLVHAVNGTIVECNTAYGGDRANTAYHMQLAEDHGYTAIANVDIMDADGSMTLPVTGGTHLTENYVGSHLQNYDYCVVLSHFKGHSMAGFGGAIKNISIGIASSDGKAHIHSGGTGGSMWGGDQNAFLESMAEAGKSVADYMDGNMLYINVMNRLSVDCDCDGNPAEPDMHDIGILASFDPVAVDQACIDLVYDAEDGASLIQRIESRNGLLTLEHAEKIGLGSRTYELVSIDA
;
A
#
# COMPACT_ATOMS: atom_id res chain seq x y z
N TYR A 1 -0.64 10.00 7.83
CA TYR A 1 -1.59 9.66 6.75
C TYR A 1 -1.80 10.83 5.79
N LEU A 2 -2.26 10.55 4.57
CA LEU A 2 -2.59 11.57 3.58
C LEU A 2 -3.85 12.31 3.99
N ARG A 3 -3.71 13.57 4.37
CA ARG A 3 -4.82 14.38 4.87
C ARG A 3 -5.77 14.80 3.74
N PRO A 4 -7.08 14.96 4.02
CA PRO A 4 -8.06 15.41 3.04
C PRO A 4 -7.66 16.68 2.29
N GLU A 5 -7.01 17.63 2.97
CA GLU A 5 -6.55 18.89 2.37
C GLU A 5 -5.48 18.68 1.28
N LEU A 6 -4.71 17.60 1.38
CA LEU A 6 -3.66 17.27 0.40
C LEU A 6 -4.24 16.60 -0.84
N ILE A 7 -5.26 15.76 -0.67
CA ILE A 7 -5.76 14.88 -1.73
C ILE A 7 -7.09 15.36 -2.33
N GLY A 8 -7.78 16.30 -1.70
CA GLY A 8 -9.16 16.68 -2.05
C GLY A 8 -9.32 17.15 -3.49
N ASP A 9 -8.42 17.97 -3.99
CA ASP A 9 -8.48 18.46 -5.38
C ASP A 9 -8.37 17.31 -6.40
N LEU A 10 -7.49 16.33 -6.16
CA LEU A 10 -7.38 15.16 -7.01
C LEU A 10 -8.64 14.30 -6.95
N VAL A 11 -9.15 14.03 -5.74
CA VAL A 11 -10.37 13.23 -5.54
C VAL A 11 -11.56 13.87 -6.24
N HIS A 12 -11.71 15.19 -6.16
CA HIS A 12 -12.76 15.95 -6.87
C HIS A 12 -12.55 15.90 -8.39
N ALA A 13 -11.30 16.05 -8.87
CA ALA A 13 -11.00 16.06 -10.30
C ALA A 13 -11.37 14.73 -10.99
N VAL A 14 -11.19 13.60 -10.28
CA VAL A 14 -11.54 12.27 -10.80
C VAL A 14 -12.97 11.84 -10.43
N ASN A 15 -13.70 12.63 -9.67
CA ASN A 15 -15.01 12.29 -9.09
C ASN A 15 -14.98 10.93 -8.37
N GLY A 16 -13.93 10.72 -7.58
CA GLY A 16 -13.59 9.43 -6.98
C GLY A 16 -14.40 9.13 -5.71
N THR A 17 -14.51 7.85 -5.39
CA THR A 17 -14.86 7.34 -4.06
C THR A 17 -13.58 6.92 -3.35
N ILE A 18 -13.39 7.33 -2.10
CA ILE A 18 -12.28 6.87 -1.27
C ILE A 18 -12.60 5.48 -0.76
N VAL A 19 -11.69 4.53 -0.98
CA VAL A 19 -11.90 3.13 -0.62
C VAL A 19 -10.83 2.66 0.37
N GLU A 20 -11.26 1.86 1.35
CA GLU A 20 -10.40 1.23 2.37
C GLU A 20 -10.91 -0.18 2.66
N CYS A 21 -10.11 -0.99 3.36
CA CYS A 21 -10.55 -2.25 3.97
C CYS A 21 -10.21 -2.28 5.47
N ASN A 22 -11.01 -3.02 6.23
CA ASN A 22 -10.80 -3.18 7.67
C ASN A 22 -9.42 -3.78 7.98
N THR A 23 -8.88 -3.46 9.16
CA THR A 23 -7.63 -4.04 9.64
C THR A 23 -7.85 -5.44 10.23
N ALA A 24 -6.78 -6.27 10.23
CA ALA A 24 -6.84 -7.63 10.77
C ALA A 24 -6.34 -7.74 12.22
N TYR A 25 -5.81 -6.64 12.81
CA TYR A 25 -5.14 -6.67 14.11
C TYR A 25 -5.89 -5.93 15.23
N GLY A 26 -7.17 -5.62 15.02
CA GLY A 26 -7.97 -4.89 16.01
C GLY A 26 -7.88 -3.36 15.88
N GLY A 27 -8.37 -2.65 16.90
CA GLY A 27 -8.53 -1.19 16.86
C GLY A 27 -9.80 -0.74 16.12
N ASP A 28 -10.00 0.58 16.02
CA ASP A 28 -11.24 1.16 15.49
C ASP A 28 -11.47 0.78 14.02
N ARG A 29 -10.41 0.59 13.25
CA ARG A 29 -10.48 0.16 11.86
C ARG A 29 -10.71 -1.35 11.64
N ALA A 30 -10.87 -2.15 12.69
CA ALA A 30 -11.22 -3.57 12.58
C ALA A 30 -12.74 -3.82 12.47
N ASN A 31 -13.55 -2.77 12.57
CA ASN A 31 -15.00 -2.83 12.48
C ASN A 31 -15.48 -1.74 11.54
N THR A 32 -16.29 -2.09 10.55
CA THR A 32 -16.76 -1.18 9.50
C THR A 32 -17.43 0.08 10.06
N ALA A 33 -18.29 -0.03 11.08
CA ALA A 33 -18.97 1.14 11.64
C ALA A 33 -18.00 2.12 12.31
N TYR A 34 -17.04 1.61 13.08
CA TYR A 34 -16.00 2.47 13.68
C TYR A 34 -15.01 3.01 12.65
N HIS A 35 -14.68 2.23 11.61
CA HIS A 35 -13.81 2.66 10.53
C HIS A 35 -14.45 3.81 9.73
N MET A 36 -15.75 3.73 9.44
CA MET A 36 -16.50 4.83 8.83
C MET A 36 -16.55 6.08 9.72
N GLN A 37 -16.75 5.92 11.03
CA GLN A 37 -16.70 7.05 11.97
C GLN A 37 -15.32 7.71 11.98
N LEU A 38 -14.25 6.92 11.97
CA LEU A 38 -12.88 7.44 11.90
C LEU A 38 -12.63 8.21 10.60
N ALA A 39 -13.16 7.73 9.47
CA ALA A 39 -13.08 8.44 8.19
C ALA A 39 -13.81 9.80 8.24
N GLU A 40 -14.96 9.86 8.91
CA GLU A 40 -15.69 11.11 9.16
C GLU A 40 -14.90 12.07 10.08
N ASP A 41 -14.40 11.55 11.21
CA ASP A 41 -13.62 12.33 12.19
C ASP A 41 -12.34 12.92 11.57
N HIS A 42 -11.74 12.22 10.58
CA HIS A 42 -10.58 12.69 9.83
C HIS A 42 -10.94 13.58 8.63
N GLY A 43 -12.22 13.79 8.34
CA GLY A 43 -12.69 14.69 7.30
C GLY A 43 -12.75 14.10 5.88
N TYR A 44 -12.54 12.80 5.69
CA TYR A 44 -12.59 12.18 4.36
C TYR A 44 -14.00 12.21 3.76
N THR A 45 -15.04 12.05 4.58
CA THR A 45 -16.44 12.10 4.12
C THR A 45 -16.87 13.50 3.67
N ALA A 46 -16.11 14.55 4.04
CA ALA A 46 -16.36 15.91 3.58
C ALA A 46 -15.88 16.16 2.13
N ILE A 47 -14.95 15.36 1.62
CA ILE A 47 -14.37 15.53 0.28
C ILE A 47 -14.86 14.48 -0.73
N ALA A 48 -15.33 13.30 -0.29
CA ALA A 48 -15.84 12.25 -1.16
C ALA A 48 -16.73 11.25 -0.41
N ASN A 49 -17.41 10.38 -1.18
CA ASN A 49 -17.94 9.15 -0.60
C ASN A 49 -16.79 8.28 -0.10
N VAL A 50 -17.01 7.58 1.02
CA VAL A 50 -16.07 6.60 1.57
C VAL A 50 -16.75 5.24 1.56
N ASP A 51 -16.02 4.21 1.12
CA ASP A 51 -16.48 2.82 1.08
C ASP A 51 -15.46 1.91 1.74
N ILE A 52 -15.90 1.09 2.71
CA ILE A 52 -15.11 0.04 3.31
C ILE A 52 -15.38 -1.23 2.52
N MET A 53 -14.49 -1.55 1.60
CA MET A 53 -14.71 -2.56 0.55
C MET A 53 -14.96 -3.97 1.07
N ASP A 54 -14.54 -4.30 2.29
CA ASP A 54 -14.81 -5.59 2.93
C ASP A 54 -15.95 -5.54 3.95
N ALA A 55 -16.80 -4.50 3.89
CA ALA A 55 -17.97 -4.39 4.76
C ALA A 55 -18.95 -5.57 4.58
N ASP A 56 -19.10 -6.06 3.36
CA ASP A 56 -19.95 -7.19 3.00
C ASP A 56 -19.16 -8.50 2.75
N GLY A 57 -17.90 -8.56 3.21
CA GLY A 57 -17.05 -9.73 3.12
C GLY A 57 -15.98 -9.62 2.04
N SER A 58 -15.47 -10.78 1.62
CA SER A 58 -14.34 -10.90 0.70
C SER A 58 -14.74 -11.49 -0.63
N MET A 59 -14.01 -11.12 -1.69
CA MET A 59 -13.97 -11.88 -2.94
C MET A 59 -12.56 -12.47 -3.11
N THR A 60 -12.47 -13.56 -3.87
CA THR A 60 -11.20 -14.26 -4.11
C THR A 60 -10.65 -13.92 -5.49
N LEU A 61 -9.40 -13.52 -5.56
CA LEU A 61 -8.65 -13.33 -6.79
C LEU A 61 -7.63 -14.44 -6.96
N PRO A 62 -7.43 -15.01 -8.16
CA PRO A 62 -6.35 -15.95 -8.41
C PRO A 62 -5.00 -15.23 -8.37
N VAL A 63 -3.98 -15.91 -7.85
CA VAL A 63 -2.59 -15.44 -7.89
C VAL A 63 -1.85 -16.24 -8.96
N THR A 64 -1.51 -15.58 -10.07
CA THR A 64 -0.79 -16.23 -11.18
C THR A 64 0.70 -16.10 -10.98
N GLY A 65 1.41 -17.25 -10.96
CA GLY A 65 2.86 -17.27 -10.81
C GLY A 65 3.36 -17.06 -9.38
N GLY A 66 2.48 -17.11 -8.39
CA GLY A 66 2.85 -17.02 -6.98
C GLY A 66 3.67 -18.23 -6.51
N THR A 67 4.54 -17.98 -5.55
CA THR A 67 5.34 -18.99 -4.85
C THR A 67 4.71 -19.40 -3.53
N HIS A 68 4.06 -18.41 -2.89
CA HIS A 68 3.46 -18.55 -1.56
C HIS A 68 1.93 -18.53 -1.60
N LEU A 69 1.35 -17.70 -2.47
CA LEU A 69 -0.09 -17.55 -2.62
C LEU A 69 -0.57 -18.21 -3.90
N THR A 70 -1.70 -18.92 -3.83
CA THR A 70 -2.48 -19.37 -4.99
C THR A 70 -3.72 -18.50 -5.20
N GLU A 71 -4.14 -17.81 -4.17
CA GLU A 71 -5.30 -16.93 -4.14
C GLU A 71 -5.09 -15.77 -3.16
N ASN A 72 -5.80 -14.67 -3.39
CA ASN A 72 -5.82 -13.49 -2.53
C ASN A 72 -7.26 -13.14 -2.19
N TYR A 73 -7.53 -12.74 -0.94
CA TYR A 73 -8.84 -12.32 -0.48
C TYR A 73 -8.89 -10.81 -0.37
N VAL A 74 -9.68 -10.18 -1.23
CA VAL A 74 -9.83 -8.71 -1.29
C VAL A 74 -11.24 -8.30 -0.85
N GLY A 75 -11.42 -7.03 -0.52
CA GLY A 75 -12.76 -6.52 -0.22
C GLY A 75 -13.73 -6.77 -1.37
N SER A 76 -14.94 -7.32 -1.06
CA SER A 76 -15.92 -7.72 -2.09
C SER A 76 -16.39 -6.55 -2.96
N HIS A 77 -16.33 -5.31 -2.45
CA HIS A 77 -16.72 -4.12 -3.20
C HIS A 77 -15.71 -3.70 -4.27
N LEU A 78 -14.51 -4.28 -4.33
CA LEU A 78 -13.55 -3.99 -5.42
C LEU A 78 -14.17 -4.18 -6.80
N GLN A 79 -15.11 -5.13 -6.94
CA GLN A 79 -15.85 -5.37 -8.19
C GLN A 79 -16.71 -4.19 -8.67
N ASN A 80 -16.96 -3.19 -7.83
CA ASN A 80 -17.79 -2.03 -8.16
C ASN A 80 -17.00 -0.89 -8.82
N TYR A 81 -15.66 -1.06 -8.95
CA TYR A 81 -14.75 -0.02 -9.43
C TYR A 81 -14.05 -0.46 -10.71
N ASP A 82 -14.10 0.40 -11.73
CA ASP A 82 -13.48 0.13 -13.04
C ASP A 82 -12.06 0.70 -13.14
N TYR A 83 -11.69 1.62 -12.26
CA TYR A 83 -10.39 2.28 -12.23
C TYR A 83 -9.98 2.62 -10.80
N CYS A 84 -8.70 2.44 -10.48
CA CYS A 84 -8.13 2.79 -9.18
C CYS A 84 -7.01 3.82 -9.31
N VAL A 85 -7.14 4.94 -8.59
CA VAL A 85 -6.02 5.83 -8.29
C VAL A 85 -5.48 5.44 -6.92
N VAL A 86 -4.28 4.88 -6.89
CA VAL A 86 -3.63 4.36 -5.68
C VAL A 86 -2.81 5.47 -5.07
N LEU A 87 -3.35 6.13 -4.03
CA LEU A 87 -2.66 7.18 -3.29
C LEU A 87 -1.94 6.60 -2.09
N SER A 88 -0.63 6.60 -2.11
CA SER A 88 0.18 6.01 -1.04
C SER A 88 1.00 7.10 -0.34
N HIS A 89 0.91 7.16 0.99
CA HIS A 89 1.91 7.84 1.79
C HIS A 89 3.15 6.95 1.85
N PHE A 90 4.24 7.35 1.18
CA PHE A 90 5.48 6.59 1.22
C PHE A 90 6.20 6.83 2.54
N LYS A 91 6.60 5.78 3.24
CA LYS A 91 7.24 5.82 4.58
C LYS A 91 7.84 4.48 4.97
N GLY A 92 8.51 4.44 6.11
CA GLY A 92 8.95 3.22 6.75
C GLY A 92 7.80 2.33 7.24
N HIS A 93 8.12 1.07 7.50
CA HIS A 93 7.17 0.11 8.05
C HIS A 93 7.88 -0.93 8.90
N SER A 94 7.33 -1.21 10.09
CA SER A 94 7.95 -2.11 11.07
C SER A 94 8.14 -3.56 10.61
N MET A 95 7.28 -4.06 9.71
CA MET A 95 7.36 -5.42 9.17
C MET A 95 7.90 -5.43 7.73
N ALA A 96 7.40 -4.57 6.84
CA ALA A 96 7.74 -4.60 5.42
C ALA A 96 8.99 -3.79 5.05
N GLY A 97 9.60 -3.07 6.01
CA GLY A 97 10.71 -2.14 5.75
C GLY A 97 10.21 -0.79 5.25
N PHE A 98 9.38 -0.75 4.23
CA PHE A 98 8.71 0.44 3.72
C PHE A 98 7.26 0.13 3.32
N GLY A 99 6.50 1.19 3.06
CA GLY A 99 5.16 1.11 2.48
C GLY A 99 5.02 2.14 1.37
N GLY A 100 4.60 1.68 0.19
CA GLY A 100 4.34 2.45 -1.02
C GLY A 100 3.19 1.84 -1.79
N ALA A 101 3.22 1.93 -3.11
CA ALA A 101 2.17 1.48 -4.02
C ALA A 101 1.90 -0.03 -3.90
N ILE A 102 2.94 -0.88 -3.90
CA ILE A 102 2.76 -2.34 -3.80
C ILE A 102 2.09 -2.72 -2.49
N LYS A 103 2.53 -2.14 -1.36
CA LYS A 103 1.89 -2.41 -0.08
C LYS A 103 0.44 -1.93 -0.05
N ASN A 104 0.13 -0.81 -0.67
CA ASN A 104 -1.22 -0.28 -0.73
C ASN A 104 -2.16 -1.20 -1.51
N ILE A 105 -1.77 -1.65 -2.71
CA ILE A 105 -2.60 -2.55 -3.51
C ILE A 105 -2.66 -3.99 -2.97
N SER A 106 -1.68 -4.42 -2.19
CA SER A 106 -1.70 -5.73 -1.53
C SER A 106 -2.46 -5.68 -0.20
N ILE A 107 -1.86 -5.09 0.83
CA ILE A 107 -2.42 -5.04 2.18
C ILE A 107 -3.62 -4.08 2.26
N GLY A 108 -3.60 -2.96 1.54
CA GLY A 108 -4.70 -1.98 1.58
C GLY A 108 -6.00 -2.53 1.02
N ILE A 109 -5.95 -3.19 -0.14
CA ILE A 109 -7.13 -3.76 -0.83
C ILE A 109 -7.55 -5.13 -0.27
N ALA A 110 -6.64 -5.86 0.37
CA ALA A 110 -6.99 -7.11 1.03
C ALA A 110 -8.04 -6.90 2.11
N SER A 111 -9.02 -7.80 2.19
CA SER A 111 -9.94 -7.88 3.32
C SER A 111 -9.20 -8.20 4.63
N SER A 112 -9.87 -8.14 5.75
CA SER A 112 -9.27 -8.53 7.04
C SER A 112 -8.65 -9.94 6.99
N ASP A 113 -9.35 -10.91 6.40
CA ASP A 113 -8.84 -12.27 6.23
C ASP A 113 -7.66 -12.31 5.24
N GLY A 114 -7.73 -11.55 4.15
CA GLY A 114 -6.66 -11.44 3.17
C GLY A 114 -5.38 -10.85 3.75
N LYS A 115 -5.50 -9.82 4.60
CA LYS A 115 -4.35 -9.27 5.33
C LYS A 115 -3.66 -10.34 6.18
N ALA A 116 -4.42 -11.15 6.92
CA ALA A 116 -3.87 -12.24 7.72
C ALA A 116 -3.21 -13.32 6.85
N HIS A 117 -3.83 -13.66 5.71
CA HIS A 117 -3.30 -14.62 4.75
C HIS A 117 -1.96 -14.18 4.17
N ILE A 118 -1.84 -12.93 3.71
CA ILE A 118 -0.60 -12.36 3.18
C ILE A 118 0.49 -12.32 4.26
N HIS A 119 0.18 -11.84 5.47
CA HIS A 119 1.15 -11.74 6.55
C HIS A 119 1.68 -13.10 7.03
N SER A 120 0.89 -14.16 6.88
CA SER A 120 1.32 -15.52 7.20
C SER A 120 2.14 -16.19 6.08
N GLY A 121 2.41 -15.52 4.96
CA GLY A 121 3.06 -16.12 3.81
C GLY A 121 2.24 -17.24 3.17
N GLY A 122 0.90 -17.11 3.15
CA GLY A 122 -0.01 -18.11 2.57
C GLY A 122 -0.23 -19.36 3.41
N THR A 123 0.39 -19.48 4.58
CA THR A 123 0.31 -20.71 5.40
C THR A 123 -0.99 -20.87 6.19
N GLY A 124 -1.81 -19.81 6.27
CA GLY A 124 -3.01 -19.78 7.14
C GLY A 124 -2.69 -19.76 8.64
N GLY A 125 -1.42 -19.52 9.00
CA GLY A 125 -0.98 -19.41 10.38
C GLY A 125 -1.21 -18.02 10.98
N SER A 126 -0.50 -17.73 12.08
CA SER A 126 -0.54 -16.41 12.70
C SER A 126 0.01 -15.35 11.76
N MET A 127 -0.64 -14.19 11.68
CA MET A 127 -0.11 -13.02 10.99
C MET A 127 1.15 -12.43 11.67
N TRP A 128 1.50 -12.90 12.87
CA TRP A 128 2.65 -12.45 13.63
C TRP A 128 3.70 -13.55 13.74
N GLY A 129 4.97 -13.16 13.46
CA GLY A 129 6.11 -14.06 13.66
C GLY A 129 6.28 -15.14 12.58
N GLY A 130 5.66 -14.95 11.40
CA GLY A 130 5.91 -15.78 10.21
C GLY A 130 7.29 -15.55 9.59
N ASP A 131 7.58 -16.27 8.50
CA ASP A 131 8.80 -16.05 7.74
C ASP A 131 8.77 -14.68 7.06
N GLN A 132 9.81 -13.88 7.31
CA GLN A 132 9.90 -12.50 6.84
C GLN A 132 9.92 -12.42 5.31
N ASN A 133 10.68 -13.30 4.65
CA ASN A 133 10.79 -13.28 3.19
C ASN A 133 9.49 -13.76 2.53
N ALA A 134 8.87 -14.81 3.07
CA ALA A 134 7.58 -15.28 2.58
C ALA A 134 6.50 -14.20 2.68
N PHE A 135 6.49 -13.40 3.74
CA PHE A 135 5.58 -12.25 3.85
C PHE A 135 5.82 -11.20 2.77
N LEU A 136 7.09 -10.79 2.55
CA LEU A 136 7.45 -9.79 1.55
C LEU A 136 7.12 -10.24 0.12
N GLU A 137 7.42 -11.49 -0.20
CA GLU A 137 7.09 -12.09 -1.49
C GLU A 137 5.56 -12.23 -1.66
N SER A 138 4.83 -12.64 -0.62
CA SER A 138 3.36 -12.69 -0.62
C SER A 138 2.71 -11.33 -0.84
N MET A 139 3.29 -10.24 -0.33
CA MET A 139 2.82 -8.88 -0.64
C MET A 139 2.89 -8.58 -2.14
N ALA A 140 4.02 -8.89 -2.79
CA ALA A 140 4.16 -8.70 -4.22
C ALA A 140 3.16 -9.56 -5.02
N GLU A 141 2.97 -10.82 -4.61
CA GLU A 141 2.02 -11.76 -5.22
C GLU A 141 0.56 -11.29 -5.08
N ALA A 142 0.17 -10.83 -3.90
CA ALA A 142 -1.15 -10.25 -3.66
C ALA A 142 -1.36 -8.96 -4.46
N GLY A 143 -0.36 -8.08 -4.51
CA GLY A 143 -0.40 -6.88 -5.34
C GLY A 143 -0.58 -7.19 -6.82
N LYS A 144 0.12 -8.24 -7.31
CA LYS A 144 -0.04 -8.70 -8.70
C LYS A 144 -1.46 -9.18 -8.99
N SER A 145 -2.08 -9.94 -8.10
CA SER A 145 -3.46 -10.42 -8.30
C SER A 145 -4.46 -9.28 -8.45
N VAL A 146 -4.26 -8.17 -7.73
CA VAL A 146 -5.09 -6.96 -7.85
C VAL A 146 -4.82 -6.24 -9.16
N ALA A 147 -3.55 -6.06 -9.54
CA ALA A 147 -3.19 -5.43 -10.81
C ALA A 147 -3.69 -6.24 -12.02
N ASP A 148 -3.58 -7.56 -11.98
CA ASP A 148 -4.12 -8.46 -13.01
C ASP A 148 -5.66 -8.36 -13.11
N TYR A 149 -6.36 -8.28 -11.96
CA TYR A 149 -7.82 -8.11 -11.93
C TYR A 149 -8.26 -6.78 -12.51
N MET A 150 -7.55 -5.70 -12.21
CA MET A 150 -7.85 -4.36 -12.71
C MET A 150 -7.43 -4.14 -14.18
N ASP A 151 -6.74 -5.10 -14.80
CA ASP A 151 -6.37 -5.11 -16.22
C ASP A 151 -5.69 -3.81 -16.70
N GLY A 152 -4.75 -3.29 -15.91
CA GLY A 152 -4.02 -2.04 -16.20
C GLY A 152 -4.77 -0.74 -15.88
N ASN A 153 -6.01 -0.82 -15.37
CA ASN A 153 -6.80 0.35 -15.01
C ASN A 153 -6.39 0.92 -13.63
N MET A 154 -5.11 1.21 -13.45
CA MET A 154 -4.56 1.71 -12.20
C MET A 154 -3.53 2.82 -12.45
N LEU A 155 -3.56 3.86 -11.63
CA LEU A 155 -2.52 4.89 -11.54
C LEU A 155 -1.97 4.88 -10.11
N TYR A 156 -0.66 4.82 -9.97
CA TYR A 156 0.02 4.81 -8.67
C TYR A 156 0.66 6.16 -8.40
N ILE A 157 0.39 6.71 -7.22
CA ILE A 157 0.92 7.99 -6.76
C ILE A 157 1.49 7.79 -5.36
N ASN A 158 2.79 7.98 -5.20
CA ASN A 158 3.47 7.97 -3.91
C ASN A 158 3.76 9.40 -3.46
N VAL A 159 3.28 9.75 -2.27
CA VAL A 159 3.53 11.04 -1.64
C VAL A 159 4.63 10.87 -0.60
N MET A 160 5.78 11.50 -0.85
CA MET A 160 6.99 11.41 -0.04
C MET A 160 7.13 12.66 0.83
N ASN A 161 6.19 12.84 1.75
CA ASN A 161 6.21 13.91 2.73
C ASN A 161 6.16 13.35 4.15
N ARG A 162 6.68 14.07 5.13
CA ARG A 162 6.73 13.64 6.53
C ARG A 162 7.25 12.21 6.66
N LEU A 163 8.39 11.96 6.02
CA LEU A 163 9.00 10.64 5.92
C LEU A 163 9.48 10.15 7.30
N SER A 164 8.81 9.15 7.82
CA SER A 164 9.09 8.50 9.11
C SER A 164 9.49 7.05 8.90
N VAL A 165 10.24 6.50 9.85
CA VAL A 165 10.57 5.06 9.92
C VAL A 165 9.35 4.20 10.26
N ASP A 166 8.29 4.80 10.80
CA ASP A 166 7.09 4.09 11.23
C ASP A 166 5.92 4.34 10.28
N CYS A 167 4.93 3.48 10.37
CA CYS A 167 3.73 3.51 9.55
C CYS A 167 2.65 4.38 10.19
N ASP A 168 1.78 4.98 9.37
CA ASP A 168 0.57 5.69 9.83
C ASP A 168 -0.38 4.83 10.66
N CYS A 169 -0.20 3.50 10.64
CA CYS A 169 -0.95 2.57 11.46
C CYS A 169 -0.39 2.40 12.88
N ASP A 170 0.76 2.99 13.20
CA ASP A 170 1.30 3.06 14.56
C ASP A 170 0.58 4.16 15.33
N GLY A 171 0.11 3.85 16.52
CA GLY A 171 -0.57 4.83 17.39
C GLY A 171 0.38 5.87 18.02
N ASN A 172 1.70 5.64 17.94
CA ASN A 172 2.74 6.53 18.43
C ASN A 172 3.97 6.46 17.53
N PRO A 173 3.83 6.87 16.25
CA PRO A 173 4.92 6.79 15.29
C PRO A 173 6.06 7.74 15.66
N ALA A 174 7.29 7.40 15.28
CA ALA A 174 8.41 8.32 15.37
C ALA A 174 8.14 9.59 14.55
N GLU A 175 8.58 10.74 15.06
CA GLU A 175 8.55 11.97 14.29
C GLU A 175 9.39 11.80 13.00
N PRO A 176 8.94 12.41 11.89
CA PRO A 176 9.73 12.44 10.67
C PRO A 176 11.10 13.07 10.90
N ASP A 177 12.14 12.39 10.48
CA ASP A 177 13.53 12.83 10.61
C ASP A 177 14.24 13.01 9.25
N MET A 178 13.46 12.93 8.17
CA MET A 178 13.90 13.14 6.79
C MET A 178 13.06 14.25 6.15
N HIS A 179 13.66 15.04 5.25
CA HIS A 179 12.96 16.09 4.52
C HIS A 179 11.91 15.52 3.55
N ASP A 180 10.94 16.36 3.20
CA ASP A 180 9.93 16.02 2.18
C ASP A 180 10.60 16.02 0.80
N ILE A 181 10.37 14.97 0.00
CA ILE A 181 10.97 14.84 -1.34
C ILE A 181 10.01 15.32 -2.42
N GLY A 182 8.73 14.92 -2.34
CA GLY A 182 7.75 15.31 -3.35
C GLY A 182 6.71 14.23 -3.63
N ILE A 183 6.19 14.23 -4.86
CA ILE A 183 5.15 13.29 -5.29
C ILE A 183 5.61 12.62 -6.58
N LEU A 184 5.58 11.28 -6.59
CA LEU A 184 5.91 10.46 -7.76
C LEU A 184 4.66 9.75 -8.27
N ALA A 185 4.53 9.64 -9.59
CA ALA A 185 3.43 8.93 -10.21
C ALA A 185 3.91 8.01 -11.34
N SER A 186 3.28 6.84 -11.48
CA SER A 186 3.55 5.89 -12.56
C SER A 186 2.34 5.00 -12.79
N PHE A 187 2.25 4.39 -13.97
CA PHE A 187 1.34 3.27 -14.24
C PHE A 187 1.96 1.90 -13.85
N ASP A 188 3.18 1.89 -13.35
CA ASP A 188 3.91 0.72 -12.88
C ASP A 188 4.18 0.87 -11.36
N PRO A 189 3.62 0.00 -10.50
CA PRO A 189 3.79 0.10 -9.05
C PRO A 189 5.21 -0.24 -8.59
N VAL A 190 5.93 -1.07 -9.35
CA VAL A 190 7.31 -1.44 -9.05
C VAL A 190 8.24 -0.27 -9.36
N ALA A 191 8.03 0.38 -10.51
CA ALA A 191 8.80 1.54 -10.93
C ALA A 191 8.67 2.72 -9.95
N VAL A 192 7.43 3.05 -9.52
CA VAL A 192 7.22 4.18 -8.61
C VAL A 192 7.80 3.90 -7.22
N ASP A 193 7.66 2.68 -6.70
CA ASP A 193 8.23 2.30 -5.41
C ASP A 193 9.77 2.25 -5.47
N GLN A 194 10.35 1.73 -6.58
CA GLN A 194 11.81 1.74 -6.78
C GLN A 194 12.35 3.17 -6.85
N ALA A 195 11.70 4.06 -7.59
CA ALA A 195 12.12 5.46 -7.68
C ALA A 195 12.10 6.16 -6.30
N CYS A 196 11.07 5.89 -5.47
CA CYS A 196 11.02 6.39 -4.10
C CYS A 196 12.18 5.87 -3.25
N ILE A 197 12.49 4.57 -3.35
CA ILE A 197 13.62 3.95 -2.64
C ILE A 197 14.94 4.62 -3.05
N ASP A 198 15.19 4.78 -4.35
CA ASP A 198 16.42 5.37 -4.85
C ASP A 198 16.59 6.82 -4.34
N LEU A 199 15.51 7.61 -4.33
CA LEU A 199 15.54 8.97 -3.77
C LEU A 199 15.81 8.99 -2.26
N VAL A 200 15.31 8.02 -1.49
CA VAL A 200 15.65 7.88 -0.06
C VAL A 200 17.13 7.53 0.12
N TYR A 201 17.66 6.63 -0.72
CA TYR A 201 19.06 6.21 -0.63
C TYR A 201 20.03 7.32 -1.04
N ASP A 202 19.61 8.22 -1.93
CA ASP A 202 20.41 9.38 -2.36
C ASP A 202 20.31 10.57 -1.38
N ALA A 203 19.36 10.56 -0.43
CA ALA A 203 19.14 11.65 0.50
C ALA A 203 20.19 11.68 1.64
N GLU A 204 20.74 12.86 1.96
CA GLU A 204 21.73 13.03 3.03
C GLU A 204 21.18 12.68 4.42
N ASP A 205 19.87 12.82 4.65
CA ASP A 205 19.18 12.55 5.91
C ASP A 205 18.35 11.24 5.87
N GLY A 206 18.51 10.38 4.84
CA GLY A 206 17.79 9.13 4.66
C GLY A 206 18.20 7.97 5.57
N ALA A 207 19.24 8.12 6.41
CA ALA A 207 19.90 7.02 7.11
C ALA A 207 18.95 6.16 7.96
N SER A 208 18.01 6.75 8.70
CA SER A 208 17.08 6.03 9.56
C SER A 208 16.10 5.17 8.76
N LEU A 209 15.58 5.71 7.66
CA LEU A 209 14.65 5.01 6.78
C LEU A 209 15.37 3.91 5.99
N ILE A 210 16.59 4.15 5.50
CA ILE A 210 17.45 3.13 4.89
C ILE A 210 17.67 1.96 5.86
N GLN A 211 18.06 2.25 7.10
CA GLN A 211 18.23 1.21 8.11
C GLN A 211 16.94 0.41 8.35
N ARG A 212 15.78 1.05 8.36
CA ARG A 212 14.50 0.35 8.51
C ARG A 212 14.25 -0.57 7.32
N ILE A 213 14.45 -0.11 6.09
CA ILE A 213 14.27 -0.88 4.86
C ILE A 213 15.19 -2.12 4.87
N GLU A 214 16.48 -1.92 5.13
CA GLU A 214 17.49 -3.00 5.13
C GLU A 214 17.26 -4.01 6.26
N SER A 215 16.98 -3.53 7.49
CA SER A 215 16.75 -4.41 8.64
C SER A 215 15.55 -5.36 8.47
N ARG A 216 14.66 -5.07 7.52
CA ARG A 216 13.48 -5.88 7.19
C ARG A 216 13.59 -6.60 5.86
N ASN A 217 14.74 -6.52 5.19
CA ASN A 217 14.92 -7.03 3.83
C ASN A 217 13.87 -6.46 2.84
N GLY A 218 13.47 -5.18 3.03
CA GLY A 218 12.33 -4.59 2.34
C GLY A 218 12.42 -4.59 0.82
N LEU A 219 13.63 -4.54 0.26
CA LEU A 219 13.86 -4.57 -1.19
C LEU A 219 13.41 -5.88 -1.86
N LEU A 220 13.32 -6.98 -1.09
CA LEU A 220 12.84 -8.28 -1.61
C LEU A 220 11.43 -8.17 -2.21
N THR A 221 10.57 -7.29 -1.69
CA THR A 221 9.24 -7.06 -2.27
C THR A 221 9.34 -6.58 -3.72
N LEU A 222 10.25 -5.64 -4.02
CA LEU A 222 10.47 -5.12 -5.38
C LEU A 222 11.13 -6.16 -6.29
N GLU A 223 12.11 -6.89 -5.77
CA GLU A 223 12.80 -7.96 -6.52
C GLU A 223 11.84 -9.06 -6.92
N HIS A 224 10.99 -9.50 -5.98
CA HIS A 224 9.99 -10.53 -6.25
C HIS A 224 8.89 -10.01 -7.18
N ALA A 225 8.43 -8.76 -7.00
CA ALA A 225 7.44 -8.12 -7.85
C ALA A 225 7.87 -8.07 -9.33
N GLU A 226 9.13 -7.66 -9.59
CA GLU A 226 9.70 -7.69 -10.93
C GLU A 226 9.82 -9.13 -11.47
N LYS A 227 10.32 -10.07 -10.65
CA LYS A 227 10.48 -11.48 -11.03
C LYS A 227 9.16 -12.14 -11.46
N ILE A 228 8.05 -11.82 -10.80
CA ILE A 228 6.73 -12.38 -11.14
C ILE A 228 5.99 -11.56 -12.21
N GLY A 229 6.57 -10.47 -12.70
CA GLY A 229 6.03 -9.65 -13.79
C GLY A 229 4.90 -8.70 -13.36
N LEU A 230 4.93 -8.18 -12.12
CA LEU A 230 4.04 -7.10 -11.69
C LEU A 230 4.43 -5.77 -12.32
N GLY A 231 5.72 -5.52 -12.54
CA GLY A 231 6.26 -4.32 -13.15
C GLY A 231 7.77 -4.40 -13.32
N SER A 232 8.43 -3.27 -13.49
CA SER A 232 9.89 -3.16 -13.68
C SER A 232 10.54 -2.23 -12.68
N ARG A 233 11.70 -2.60 -12.17
CA ARG A 233 12.57 -1.75 -11.35
C ARG A 233 13.36 -0.74 -12.18
N THR A 234 13.36 -0.90 -13.51
CA THR A 234 13.98 0.06 -14.44
C THR A 234 12.97 1.12 -14.85
N TYR A 235 13.31 2.38 -14.65
CA TYR A 235 12.42 3.52 -14.92
C TYR A 235 13.21 4.73 -15.44
N GLU A 236 12.51 5.70 -16.00
CA GLU A 236 13.01 7.04 -16.27
C GLU A 236 12.27 8.03 -15.36
N LEU A 237 13.02 8.80 -14.58
CA LEU A 237 12.44 9.84 -13.72
C LEU A 237 12.39 11.16 -14.50
N VAL A 238 11.18 11.67 -14.74
CA VAL A 238 10.93 12.93 -15.44
C VAL A 238 10.35 13.93 -14.45
N SER A 239 11.07 15.05 -14.19
CA SER A 239 10.52 16.16 -13.43
C SER A 239 9.48 16.90 -14.28
N ILE A 240 8.32 17.17 -13.67
CA ILE A 240 7.26 18.01 -14.23
C ILE A 240 7.10 19.33 -13.48
N ASP A 241 8.00 19.60 -12.53
CA ASP A 241 8.04 20.87 -11.81
C ASP A 241 8.50 22.00 -12.77
N ALA A 242 7.84 23.16 -12.65
CA ALA A 242 8.09 24.33 -13.51
C ALA A 242 9.25 25.19 -12.98
#